data_9e92d82db3929dd417d9613abe4d3816
#
_entry.id   9e92d82db3929dd417d9613abe4d3816
#
_cell.length_a   1.000
_cell.length_b   1.000
_cell.length_c   1.000
_cell.angle_alpha   90.00
_cell.angle_beta   90.00
_cell.angle_gamma   90.00
#
_symmetry.space_group_name_H-M   'P 1'
#
loop_
_entity.id
_entity.type
_entity.pdbx_description
1 polymer ?
#
loop_
_entity_poly.entity_id
_entity_poly.type
_entity_poly.pdbx_seq_one_letter_code
_entity_poly.pdbx_strand_id
1 'polypeptide(L)'
;YVHTTHGHQGERESEYRMDQLEPHLNNPWGHGFLATFDAPPLKNLIMRFARKEGGKMQAGSGTYGPNHMWTFIHFTATKAMHQYMFEAPIDQDNTRIFLVNFRNVLFAKTGVFTMFNNWLDKKVNERNMFVASQDITVMNKLQPTLTPPSTAKELLMPHDKCIIQYREKLKEWEG
;
A
#
# COMPACT_ATOMS: atom_id res chain seq x y z
N TYR A 1 -9.56 3.67 -10.09
CA TYR A 1 -9.75 2.21 -10.17
C TYR A 1 -8.77 1.57 -11.15
N VAL A 2 -7.52 1.54 -10.76
CA VAL A 2 -6.41 1.04 -11.57
C VAL A 2 -6.37 -0.49 -11.56
N HIS A 3 -6.75 -1.08 -10.42
CA HIS A 3 -6.58 -2.52 -10.23
C HIS A 3 -7.85 -3.31 -10.51
N THR A 4 -7.81 -4.18 -11.49
CA THR A 4 -8.86 -5.18 -11.74
C THR A 4 -9.00 -6.20 -10.61
N THR A 5 -8.02 -6.25 -9.71
CA THR A 5 -7.97 -7.16 -8.57
C THR A 5 -8.69 -6.65 -7.33
N HIS A 6 -8.92 -5.36 -7.25
CA HIS A 6 -9.65 -4.68 -6.19
C HIS A 6 -11.11 -4.52 -6.62
N GLY A 7 -11.84 -5.62 -6.70
CA GLY A 7 -13.24 -5.63 -7.11
C GLY A 7 -14.21 -4.97 -6.13
N HIS A 8 -13.72 -4.40 -5.05
CA HIS A 8 -14.54 -3.77 -4.02
C HIS A 8 -14.05 -2.38 -3.72
N GLN A 9 -14.97 -1.44 -3.79
CA GLN A 9 -14.78 -0.09 -3.33
C GLN A 9 -15.00 -0.09 -1.82
N GLY A 10 -13.95 0.19 -1.07
CA GLY A 10 -14.08 0.50 0.34
C GLY A 10 -14.52 1.94 0.52
N GLU A 11 -15.29 2.20 1.54
CA GLU A 11 -15.47 3.56 2.03
C GLU A 11 -14.19 3.99 2.73
N ARG A 12 -13.72 5.19 2.41
CA ARG A 12 -12.60 5.79 3.11
C ARG A 12 -13.11 6.29 4.45
N GLU A 13 -12.65 5.66 5.53
CA GLU A 13 -13.11 6.00 6.88
C GLU A 13 -12.46 7.27 7.41
N SER A 14 -11.16 7.40 7.22
CA SER A 14 -10.42 8.52 7.77
C SER A 14 -9.07 8.71 7.09
N GLU A 15 -8.56 9.91 7.22
CA GLU A 15 -7.15 10.22 7.12
C GLU A 15 -6.52 10.12 8.50
N TYR A 16 -5.31 9.62 8.57
CA TYR A 16 -4.62 9.42 9.85
C TYR A 16 -3.12 9.64 9.68
N ARG A 17 -2.49 9.89 10.79
CA ARG A 17 -1.03 9.78 10.86
C ARG A 17 -0.64 8.32 11.04
N MET A 18 0.46 7.91 10.44
CA MET A 18 0.95 6.53 10.53
C MET A 18 1.28 6.13 11.98
N ASP A 19 1.75 7.07 12.79
CA ASP A 19 2.04 6.86 14.21
C ASP A 19 0.79 6.65 15.08
N GLN A 20 -0.39 7.00 14.59
CA GLN A 20 -1.65 6.69 15.28
C GLN A 20 -2.05 5.22 15.10
N LEU A 21 -1.75 4.64 13.95
CA LEU A 21 -2.01 3.23 13.68
C LEU A 21 -0.89 2.33 14.23
N GLU A 22 0.34 2.78 14.09
CA GLU A 22 1.56 2.11 14.55
C GLU A 22 2.35 3.08 15.44
N PRO A 23 2.03 3.17 16.74
CA PRO A 23 2.56 4.21 17.63
C PRO A 23 4.08 4.28 17.75
N HIS A 24 4.77 3.19 17.41
CA HIS A 24 6.25 3.15 17.40
C HIS A 24 6.87 3.81 16.15
N LEU A 25 6.06 4.16 15.16
CA LEU A 25 6.51 4.80 13.93
C LEU A 25 6.35 6.32 14.02
N ASN A 26 7.08 6.95 14.90
CA ASN A 26 7.05 8.42 15.00
C ASN A 26 7.76 9.05 13.80
N ASN A 27 7.01 9.40 12.78
CA ASN A 27 7.52 9.97 11.54
C ASN A 27 6.69 11.19 11.10
N PRO A 28 7.32 12.35 10.90
CA PRO A 28 6.61 13.56 10.47
C PRO A 28 5.99 13.45 9.06
N TRP A 29 6.47 12.52 8.24
CA TRP A 29 5.91 12.20 6.93
C TRP A 29 4.72 11.23 6.99
N GLY A 30 4.40 10.72 8.16
CA GLY A 30 3.48 9.62 8.37
C GLY A 30 2.01 9.98 8.18
N HIS A 31 1.62 10.48 7.03
CA HIS A 31 0.24 10.71 6.63
C HIS A 31 -0.24 9.62 5.68
N GLY A 32 -1.50 9.24 5.81
CA GLY A 32 -2.07 8.19 5.00
C GLY A 32 -3.59 8.17 5.05
N PHE A 33 -4.16 7.19 4.39
CA PHE A 33 -5.58 6.91 4.40
C PHE A 33 -5.87 5.49 4.86
N LEU A 34 -6.99 5.33 5.51
CA LEU A 34 -7.58 4.05 5.92
C LEU A 34 -8.92 3.87 5.21
N ALA A 35 -9.12 2.70 4.66
CA ALA A 35 -10.40 2.29 4.10
C ALA A 35 -10.86 0.99 4.73
N THR A 36 -12.14 0.91 5.07
CA THR A 36 -12.79 -0.32 5.49
C THR A 36 -13.72 -0.80 4.38
N PHE A 37 -13.68 -2.06 4.07
CA PHE A 37 -14.48 -2.64 3.00
C PHE A 37 -14.90 -4.07 3.35
N ASP A 38 -15.97 -4.51 2.70
CA ASP A 38 -16.43 -5.88 2.86
C ASP A 38 -15.43 -6.85 2.26
N ALA A 39 -15.11 -7.86 3.03
CA ALA A 39 -14.15 -8.86 2.61
C ALA A 39 -14.64 -9.58 1.35
N PRO A 40 -13.86 -9.62 0.26
CA PRO A 40 -14.26 -10.28 -0.98
C PRO A 40 -14.52 -11.78 -0.74
N PRO A 41 -15.37 -12.42 -1.56
CA PRO A 41 -15.66 -13.85 -1.39
C PRO A 41 -14.39 -14.71 -1.47
N LEU A 42 -14.34 -15.76 -0.67
CA LEU A 42 -13.19 -16.66 -0.57
C LEU A 42 -13.13 -17.58 -1.78
N LYS A 43 -12.38 -17.19 -2.81
CA LYS A 43 -12.26 -17.96 -4.06
C LYS A 43 -11.32 -19.16 -3.97
N ASN A 44 -10.48 -19.24 -2.93
CA ASN A 44 -9.55 -20.37 -2.77
C ASN A 44 -9.31 -20.70 -1.29
N LEU A 45 -8.91 -21.96 -1.08
CA LEU A 45 -8.74 -22.54 0.25
C LEU A 45 -7.71 -21.77 1.11
N ILE A 46 -6.67 -21.22 0.49
CA ILE A 46 -5.60 -20.51 1.20
C ILE A 46 -6.15 -19.24 1.90
N MET A 47 -7.07 -18.53 1.26
CA MET A 47 -7.68 -17.35 1.85
C MET A 47 -8.55 -17.69 3.09
N ARG A 48 -9.06 -18.90 3.18
CA ARG A 48 -9.85 -19.37 4.35
C ARG A 48 -9.00 -19.49 5.61
N PHE A 49 -7.69 -19.69 5.48
CA PHE A 49 -6.77 -19.66 6.62
C PHE A 49 -6.41 -18.22 7.06
N ALA A 50 -6.41 -17.29 6.12
CA ALA A 50 -6.13 -15.90 6.43
C ALA A 50 -7.28 -15.24 7.19
N ARG A 51 -8.52 -15.55 6.81
CA ARG A 51 -9.72 -14.98 7.43
C ARG A 51 -10.93 -15.91 7.32
N LYS A 52 -11.97 -15.67 8.14
CA LYS A 52 -13.29 -16.29 7.97
C LYS A 52 -14.03 -15.63 6.79
N GLU A 53 -14.98 -16.36 6.23
CA GLU A 53 -15.87 -15.82 5.21
C GLU A 53 -16.77 -14.72 5.79
N GLY A 54 -16.98 -13.67 5.03
CA GLY A 54 -17.64 -12.45 5.50
C GLY A 54 -16.75 -11.61 6.43
N GLY A 55 -17.27 -10.52 6.89
CA GLY A 55 -16.58 -9.57 7.75
C GLY A 55 -15.93 -8.43 6.98
N LYS A 56 -15.44 -7.46 7.74
CA LYS A 56 -14.78 -6.29 7.19
C LYS A 56 -13.27 -6.45 7.23
N MET A 57 -12.62 -5.92 6.21
CA MET A 57 -11.17 -5.80 6.09
C MET A 57 -10.82 -4.32 6.07
N GLN A 58 -9.62 -4.02 6.51
CA GLN A 58 -9.06 -2.68 6.42
C GLN A 58 -7.84 -2.69 5.52
N ALA A 59 -7.71 -1.68 4.69
CA ALA A 59 -6.49 -1.42 3.95
C ALA A 59 -6.19 0.08 3.98
N GLY A 60 -4.93 0.38 3.93
CA GLY A 60 -4.48 1.75 3.92
C GLY A 60 -3.14 1.88 3.25
N SER A 61 -2.81 3.11 2.94
CA SER A 61 -1.51 3.46 2.39
C SER A 61 -1.12 4.85 2.89
N GLY A 62 0.16 5.07 3.02
CA GLY A 62 0.68 6.37 3.41
C GLY A 62 2.17 6.49 3.13
N THR A 63 2.67 7.71 3.25
CA THR A 63 4.08 8.02 3.07
C THR A 63 4.84 7.90 4.38
N TYR A 64 6.03 7.34 4.30
CA TYR A 64 6.92 7.12 5.44
C TYR A 64 8.25 7.88 5.31
N GLY A 65 8.31 8.74 4.32
CA GLY A 65 9.46 9.55 3.94
C GLY A 65 9.25 10.12 2.55
N PRO A 66 10.21 10.86 2.02
CA PRO A 66 10.09 11.44 0.68
C PRO A 66 10.05 10.38 -0.43
N ASN A 67 10.63 9.21 -0.18
CA ASN A 67 10.77 8.11 -1.13
C ASN A 67 10.34 6.76 -0.55
N HIS A 68 9.50 6.78 0.47
CA HIS A 68 8.97 5.57 1.08
C HIS A 68 7.45 5.61 1.11
N MET A 69 6.82 4.52 0.69
CA MET A 69 5.40 4.30 0.86
C MET A 69 5.18 3.03 1.67
N TRP A 70 4.22 3.07 2.55
CA TRP A 70 3.74 1.92 3.29
C TRP A 70 2.29 1.63 2.95
N THR A 71 2.00 0.41 2.59
CA THR A 71 0.66 -0.11 2.34
C THR A 71 0.41 -1.29 3.27
N PHE A 72 -0.78 -1.38 3.79
CA PHE A 72 -1.17 -2.50 4.64
C PHE A 72 -2.56 -3.01 4.31
N ILE A 73 -2.76 -4.29 4.61
CA ILE A 73 -4.06 -4.96 4.56
C ILE A 73 -4.23 -5.73 5.85
N HIS A 74 -5.20 -5.34 6.67
CA HIS A 74 -5.62 -6.08 7.85
C HIS A 74 -6.78 -6.99 7.49
N PHE A 75 -6.51 -8.28 7.45
CA PHE A 75 -7.52 -9.33 7.20
C PHE A 75 -8.40 -9.55 8.44
N THR A 76 -7.81 -9.39 9.62
CA THR A 76 -8.44 -9.43 10.94
C THR A 76 -7.64 -8.54 11.89
N ALA A 77 -8.09 -8.34 13.12
CA ALA A 77 -7.36 -7.59 14.12
C ALA A 77 -5.92 -8.10 14.39
N THR A 78 -5.65 -9.39 14.11
CA THR A 78 -4.36 -10.02 14.40
C THR A 78 -3.62 -10.52 13.16
N LYS A 79 -4.23 -10.44 11.99
CA LYS A 79 -3.65 -10.96 10.74
C LYS A 79 -3.57 -9.85 9.71
N ALA A 80 -2.36 -9.51 9.33
CA ALA A 80 -2.09 -8.44 8.40
C ALA A 80 -1.02 -8.81 7.38
N MET A 81 -0.99 -8.05 6.31
CA MET A 81 0.12 -7.97 5.37
C MET A 81 0.52 -6.51 5.26
N HIS A 82 1.80 -6.24 5.39
CA HIS A 82 2.40 -4.93 5.22
C HIS A 82 3.35 -4.97 4.04
N GLN A 83 3.34 -3.93 3.24
CA GLN A 83 4.20 -3.77 2.09
C GLN A 83 4.88 -2.41 2.18
N TYR A 84 6.18 -2.40 2.09
CA TYR A 84 6.98 -1.18 1.98
C TYR A 84 7.50 -1.06 0.56
N MET A 85 7.33 0.10 -0.01
CA MET A 85 7.90 0.49 -1.28
C MET A 85 9.00 1.53 -1.03
N PHE A 86 10.18 1.26 -1.57
CA PHE A 86 11.31 2.16 -1.52
C PHE A 86 11.61 2.60 -2.95
N GLU A 87 11.53 3.88 -3.18
CA GLU A 87 11.76 4.50 -4.48
C GLU A 87 13.18 5.05 -4.54
N ALA A 88 14.01 4.45 -5.37
CA ALA A 88 15.39 4.84 -5.58
C ALA A 88 15.53 5.50 -6.96
N PRO A 89 15.66 6.82 -7.06
CA PRO A 89 15.94 7.49 -8.31
C PRO A 89 17.25 6.96 -8.93
N ILE A 90 17.22 6.66 -10.22
CA ILE A 90 18.39 6.24 -10.99
C ILE A 90 18.91 7.44 -11.79
N ASP A 91 18.01 8.13 -12.45
CA ASP A 91 18.25 9.34 -13.24
C ASP A 91 16.97 10.20 -13.29
N GLN A 92 16.94 11.22 -14.15
CA GLN A 92 15.82 12.15 -14.25
C GLN A 92 14.50 11.47 -14.69
N ASP A 93 14.59 10.39 -15.43
CA ASP A 93 13.44 9.73 -16.06
C ASP A 93 13.14 8.35 -15.45
N ASN A 94 14.06 7.81 -14.66
CA ASN A 94 13.97 6.44 -14.18
C ASN A 94 14.09 6.35 -12.67
N THR A 95 13.15 5.63 -12.06
CA THR A 95 13.15 5.29 -10.64
C THR A 95 13.02 3.79 -10.47
N ARG A 96 13.83 3.20 -9.61
CA ARG A 96 13.72 1.80 -9.22
C ARG A 96 12.87 1.68 -7.96
N ILE A 97 11.88 0.81 -8.00
CA ILE A 97 11.03 0.53 -6.85
C ILE A 97 11.42 -0.83 -6.26
N PHE A 98 11.70 -0.86 -4.97
CA PHE A 98 11.88 -2.08 -4.19
C PHE A 98 10.64 -2.34 -3.37
N LEU A 99 10.07 -3.55 -3.50
CA LEU A 99 8.92 -3.99 -2.73
C LEU A 99 9.35 -4.98 -1.66
N VAL A 100 9.09 -4.65 -0.41
CA VAL A 100 9.35 -5.52 0.75
C VAL A 100 8.03 -5.86 1.41
N ASN A 101 7.73 -7.16 1.53
CA ASN A 101 6.46 -7.63 2.06
C ASN A 101 6.67 -8.34 3.40
N PHE A 102 5.88 -7.97 4.38
CA PHE A 102 5.78 -8.63 5.68
C PHE A 102 4.36 -9.17 5.86
N ARG A 103 4.24 -10.38 6.35
CA ARG A 103 2.95 -10.98 6.67
C ARG A 103 3.01 -11.78 7.95
N ASN A 104 1.97 -11.70 8.73
CA ASN A 104 1.75 -12.56 9.88
C ASN A 104 0.56 -13.52 9.69
N VAL A 105 0.14 -13.67 8.44
CA VAL A 105 -0.89 -14.63 8.04
C VAL A 105 -0.24 -15.95 7.64
N LEU A 106 -0.94 -17.05 7.98
CA LEU A 106 -0.50 -18.42 7.72
C LEU A 106 0.64 -18.88 8.64
N PHE A 107 1.18 -20.03 8.40
CA PHE A 107 1.99 -20.79 9.33
C PHE A 107 3.32 -20.12 9.72
N ALA A 108 3.79 -20.39 10.91
CA ALA A 108 5.15 -20.03 11.33
C ALA A 108 6.19 -20.65 10.38
N LYS A 109 7.27 -19.93 10.09
CA LYS A 109 8.37 -20.42 9.22
C LYS A 109 9.26 -21.43 9.97
N THR A 110 8.67 -22.51 10.46
CA THR A 110 9.43 -23.53 11.22
C THR A 110 9.16 -24.94 10.68
N GLY A 111 10.22 -25.73 10.57
CA GLY A 111 10.15 -27.15 10.26
C GLY A 111 9.53 -27.48 8.90
N VAL A 112 8.63 -28.45 8.89
CA VAL A 112 8.00 -29.02 7.68
C VAL A 112 7.22 -27.97 6.86
N PHE A 113 6.76 -26.88 7.48
CA PHE A 113 6.01 -25.84 6.81
C PHE A 113 6.88 -24.84 6.02
N THR A 114 8.21 -24.93 6.11
CA THR A 114 9.11 -23.99 5.40
C THR A 114 8.93 -24.03 3.89
N MET A 115 8.82 -25.21 3.30
CA MET A 115 8.63 -25.35 1.86
C MET A 115 7.29 -24.76 1.40
N PHE A 116 6.23 -24.99 2.17
CA PHE A 116 4.92 -24.44 1.88
C PHE A 116 4.93 -22.90 2.01
N ASN A 117 5.57 -22.37 3.03
CA ASN A 117 5.70 -20.92 3.20
C ASN A 117 6.50 -20.27 2.06
N ASN A 118 7.60 -20.90 1.62
CA ASN A 118 8.39 -20.40 0.48
C ASN A 118 7.57 -20.39 -0.81
N TRP A 119 6.80 -21.45 -1.06
CA TRP A 119 5.88 -21.48 -2.20
C TRP A 119 4.82 -20.38 -2.11
N LEU A 120 4.26 -20.17 -0.91
CA LEU A 120 3.27 -19.14 -0.68
C LEU A 120 3.87 -17.73 -0.84
N ASP A 121 5.05 -17.49 -0.29
CA ASP A 121 5.77 -16.21 -0.45
C ASP A 121 6.02 -15.90 -1.93
N LYS A 122 6.38 -16.92 -2.71
CA LYS A 122 6.50 -16.78 -4.17
C LYS A 122 5.18 -16.36 -4.81
N LYS A 123 4.07 -16.99 -4.45
CA LYS A 123 2.74 -16.66 -4.98
C LYS A 123 2.26 -15.27 -4.58
N VAL A 124 2.52 -14.85 -3.35
CA VAL A 124 2.24 -13.50 -2.89
C VAL A 124 3.07 -12.49 -3.68
N ASN A 125 4.36 -12.77 -3.88
CA ASN A 125 5.24 -11.88 -4.64
C ASN A 125 4.81 -11.77 -6.12
N GLU A 126 4.51 -12.87 -6.79
CA GLU A 126 3.97 -12.87 -8.15
C GLU A 126 2.71 -12.00 -8.26
N ARG A 127 1.83 -12.09 -7.26
CA ARG A 127 0.61 -11.29 -7.22
C ARG A 127 0.88 -9.81 -7.01
N ASN A 128 1.79 -9.46 -6.11
CA ASN A 128 2.18 -8.09 -5.85
C ASN A 128 2.86 -7.46 -7.09
N MET A 129 3.72 -8.21 -7.78
CA MET A 129 4.33 -7.75 -9.02
C MET A 129 3.28 -7.53 -10.13
N PHE A 130 2.27 -8.38 -10.20
CA PHE A 130 1.16 -8.17 -11.13
C PHE A 130 0.39 -6.87 -10.82
N VAL A 131 0.08 -6.61 -9.55
CA VAL A 131 -0.58 -5.35 -9.14
C VAL A 131 0.30 -4.15 -9.47
N ALA A 132 1.58 -4.19 -9.10
CA ALA A 132 2.53 -3.12 -9.38
C ALA A 132 2.67 -2.84 -10.90
N SER A 133 2.61 -3.86 -11.75
CA SER A 133 2.67 -3.69 -13.20
C SER A 133 1.46 -2.90 -13.75
N GLN A 134 0.31 -2.99 -13.10
CA GLN A 134 -0.87 -2.20 -13.47
C GLN A 134 -0.66 -0.72 -13.12
N ASP A 135 -0.09 -0.43 -11.96
CA ASP A 135 0.27 0.94 -11.55
C ASP A 135 1.30 1.54 -12.50
N ILE A 136 2.37 0.84 -12.79
CA ILE A 136 3.41 1.27 -13.73
C ILE A 136 2.81 1.60 -15.11
N THR A 137 1.87 0.80 -15.59
CA THR A 137 1.19 1.02 -16.86
C THR A 137 0.41 2.34 -16.87
N VAL A 138 -0.22 2.70 -15.74
CA VAL A 138 -0.94 3.96 -15.61
C VAL A 138 0.05 5.13 -15.44
N MET A 139 1.03 4.97 -14.56
CA MET A 139 2.02 6.02 -14.29
C MET A 139 2.77 6.46 -15.55
N ASN A 140 3.14 5.53 -16.41
CA ASN A 140 3.81 5.83 -17.69
C ASN A 140 2.93 6.60 -18.69
N LYS A 141 1.63 6.73 -18.42
CA LYS A 141 0.68 7.46 -19.27
C LYS A 141 0.23 8.78 -18.65
N LEU A 142 0.65 9.10 -17.42
CA LEU A 142 0.27 10.35 -16.78
C LEU A 142 0.92 11.54 -17.48
N GLN A 143 0.16 12.61 -17.59
CA GLN A 143 0.60 13.90 -18.12
C GLN A 143 0.15 15.02 -17.16
N PRO A 144 1.02 15.96 -16.83
CA PRO A 144 2.44 16.04 -17.21
C PRO A 144 3.27 14.96 -16.52
N THR A 145 4.37 14.54 -17.14
CA THR A 145 5.30 13.54 -16.59
C THR A 145 5.93 14.00 -15.28
N LEU A 146 6.26 15.30 -15.21
CA LEU A 146 6.74 15.93 -13.98
C LEU A 146 5.57 16.65 -13.33
N THR A 147 5.19 16.22 -12.17
CA THR A 147 4.17 16.88 -11.37
C THR A 147 4.82 18.00 -10.57
N PRO A 148 4.43 19.27 -10.79
CA PRO A 148 4.96 20.38 -10.02
C PRO A 148 4.58 20.24 -8.54
N PRO A 149 5.38 20.71 -7.59
CA PRO A 149 5.05 20.72 -6.17
C PRO A 149 3.78 21.53 -5.85
N SER A 150 3.43 22.47 -6.74
CA SER A 150 2.23 23.30 -6.58
C SER A 150 1.00 22.56 -7.10
N THR A 151 -0.05 22.54 -6.29
CA THR A 151 -1.36 21.95 -6.62
C THR A 151 -2.30 22.94 -7.35
N ALA A 152 -1.83 24.14 -7.65
CA ALA A 152 -2.67 25.27 -8.12
C ALA A 152 -3.39 25.02 -9.47
N LYS A 153 -2.95 24.03 -10.24
CA LYS A 153 -3.53 23.68 -11.55
C LYS A 153 -4.16 22.28 -11.58
N GLU A 154 -4.30 21.63 -10.44
CA GLU A 154 -4.86 20.29 -10.36
C GLU A 154 -6.24 20.32 -9.76
N LEU A 155 -7.13 19.49 -10.30
CA LEU A 155 -8.42 19.23 -9.69
C LEU A 155 -8.25 18.18 -8.59
N LEU A 156 -8.08 18.64 -7.36
CA LEU A 156 -7.95 17.79 -6.20
C LEU A 156 -9.31 17.58 -5.55
N MET A 157 -9.61 16.36 -5.23
CA MET A 157 -10.82 15.96 -4.51
C MET A 157 -10.57 15.99 -3.00
N PRO A 158 -11.61 16.04 -2.17
CA PRO A 158 -11.44 15.99 -0.70
C PRO A 158 -10.63 14.79 -0.20
N HIS A 159 -10.60 13.71 -0.99
CA HIS A 159 -9.85 12.49 -0.66
C HIS A 159 -8.35 12.56 -1.02
N ASP A 160 -7.90 13.61 -1.70
CA ASP A 160 -6.50 13.78 -2.11
C ASP A 160 -5.67 14.55 -1.06
N LYS A 161 -6.20 14.73 0.13
CA LYS A 161 -5.55 15.47 1.20
C LYS A 161 -4.20 14.89 1.60
N CYS A 162 -4.04 13.56 1.55
CA CYS A 162 -2.74 12.92 1.79
C CYS A 162 -1.69 13.32 0.76
N ILE A 163 -2.09 13.55 -0.50
CA ILE A 163 -1.22 14.05 -1.58
C ILE A 163 -0.79 15.50 -1.27
N ILE A 164 -1.72 16.32 -0.83
CA ILE A 164 -1.43 17.71 -0.44
C ILE A 164 -0.42 17.74 0.71
N GLN A 165 -0.69 16.99 1.78
CA GLN A 165 0.18 16.88 2.94
C GLN A 165 1.60 16.39 2.57
N TYR A 166 1.68 15.40 1.70
CA TYR A 166 2.97 14.91 1.20
C TYR A 166 3.73 15.98 0.44
N ARG A 167 3.07 16.73 -0.44
CA ARG A 167 3.70 17.82 -1.21
C ARG A 167 4.11 19.01 -0.34
N GLU A 168 3.34 19.30 0.69
CA GLU A 168 3.74 20.32 1.69
C GLU A 168 5.02 19.91 2.41
N LYS A 169 5.14 18.65 2.81
CA LYS A 169 6.36 18.12 3.41
C LYS A 169 7.54 18.10 2.46
N LEU A 170 7.34 17.78 1.19
CA LEU A 170 8.40 17.89 0.18
C LEU A 170 8.94 19.33 0.08
N LYS A 171 8.06 20.33 0.04
CA LYS A 171 8.47 21.74 0.00
C LYS A 171 9.27 22.15 1.24
N GLU A 172 8.85 21.71 2.43
CA GLU A 172 9.59 21.97 3.66
C GLU A 172 11.00 21.34 3.63
N TRP A 173 11.15 20.24 2.90
CA TRP A 173 12.41 19.51 2.81
C TRP A 173 13.36 20.07 1.73
N GLU A 174 12.80 20.64 0.67
CA GLU A 174 13.58 21.32 -0.39
C GLU A 174 14.17 22.67 0.08
N GLY A 175 13.73 23.21 1.24
CA GLY A 175 14.23 24.44 1.87
C GLY A 175 13.78 25.65 1.19
#